data_a2b7db8220666ef9cb956af2bbcb90e1
#
_entry.id   a2b7db8220666ef9cb956af2bbcb90e1
#
_cell.length_a   1.000
_cell.length_b   1.000
_cell.length_c   1.000
_cell.angle_alpha   90.00
_cell.angle_beta   90.00
_cell.angle_gamma   90.00
#
_symmetry.space_group_name_H-M   'P 1'
#
loop_
_entity.id
_entity.type
_entity.pdbx_description
1 polymer ?
#
loop_
_entity_poly.entity_id
_entity_poly.type
_entity_poly.pdbx_seq_one_letter_code
_entity_poly.pdbx_strand_id
1 'polypeptide(L)'
;MCIRDSLERGGYTAFTTNFEDLWGMEQLPGLASQLLIRDGYGFGAEGDWKTAALGRVMKIMSHNKQTAFMEDYTLDLRHGHEAILGSHMLEVDPSIASDKPRVEVHPLDIGGRDDPARLVFTGSEGEAIDVTVADFRDGFKMISYAVDANKPEAETPNLPVAKQLWTPKMGLKKGALEWMQAGGGHHTMLSFSLTEEQMEDYATMVGMTKAFLK
;
A
#
# COMPACT_ATOMS: atom_id res chain seq x y z
N MET A 1 -15.48 13.25 16.52
CA MET A 1 -14.21 13.94 16.19
C MET A 1 -13.81 13.46 14.80
N CYS A 2 -13.52 14.37 13.88
CA CYS A 2 -13.12 14.02 12.52
C CYS A 2 -11.61 13.66 12.51
N ILE A 3 -11.22 12.57 11.84
CA ILE A 3 -9.81 12.18 11.72
C ILE A 3 -8.98 13.33 11.14
N ARG A 4 -9.49 13.95 10.05
CA ARG A 4 -8.86 15.11 9.41
C ARG A 4 -8.56 16.24 10.41
N ASP A 5 -9.55 16.65 11.21
CA ASP A 5 -9.38 17.74 12.19
C ASP A 5 -8.29 17.41 13.22
N SER A 6 -8.12 16.15 13.57
CA SER A 6 -7.08 15.70 14.50
C SER A 6 -5.69 15.79 13.87
N LEU A 7 -5.56 15.36 12.61
CA LEU A 7 -4.32 15.44 11.85
C LEU A 7 -3.90 16.91 11.64
N GLU A 8 -4.84 17.74 11.19
CA GLU A 8 -4.57 19.17 10.94
C GLU A 8 -4.16 19.93 12.21
N ARG A 9 -4.91 19.75 13.32
CA ARG A 9 -4.58 20.38 14.60
C ARG A 9 -3.24 19.94 15.17
N GLY A 10 -2.87 18.67 14.97
CA GLY A 10 -1.59 18.11 15.44
C GLY A 10 -0.43 18.38 14.50
N GLY A 11 -0.68 18.91 13.29
CA GLY A 11 0.35 19.05 12.26
C GLY A 11 0.86 17.72 11.73
N TYR A 12 0.07 16.64 11.88
CA TYR A 12 0.46 15.31 11.42
C TYR A 12 0.24 15.18 9.91
N THR A 13 1.17 14.54 9.22
CA THR A 13 1.13 14.35 7.77
C THR A 13 1.04 12.90 7.34
N ALA A 14 1.04 12.00 8.31
CA ALA A 14 0.83 10.57 8.12
C ALA A 14 0.06 10.02 9.33
N PHE A 15 -0.59 8.89 9.16
CA PHE A 15 -1.35 8.22 10.22
C PHE A 15 -1.37 6.71 10.02
N THR A 16 -1.71 6.02 11.07
CA THR A 16 -1.99 4.59 11.07
C THR A 16 -3.30 4.35 11.81
N THR A 17 -3.96 3.25 11.51
CA THR A 17 -5.11 2.75 12.24
C THR A 17 -4.84 1.34 12.73
N ASN A 18 -5.36 1.00 13.91
CA ASN A 18 -5.43 -0.36 14.36
C ASN A 18 -6.91 -0.68 14.58
N PHE A 19 -7.46 -1.63 13.85
CA PHE A 19 -8.90 -1.94 13.85
C PHE A 19 -9.42 -2.38 15.22
N GLU A 20 -8.55 -2.89 16.10
CA GLU A 20 -8.93 -3.26 17.48
C GLU A 20 -9.03 -2.05 18.42
N ASP A 21 -8.32 -0.95 18.16
CA ASP A 21 -8.16 0.18 19.07
C ASP A 21 -8.98 1.43 18.68
N LEU A 22 -9.85 1.35 17.69
CA LEU A 22 -10.69 2.46 17.24
C LEU A 22 -11.96 2.58 18.09
N TRP A 23 -11.80 2.91 19.37
CA TRP A 23 -12.91 3.03 20.32
C TRP A 23 -13.90 4.14 19.97
N GLY A 24 -15.20 3.87 20.14
CA GLY A 24 -16.26 4.84 19.89
C GLY A 24 -16.61 5.03 18.41
N MET A 25 -16.08 4.22 17.51
CA MET A 25 -16.46 4.19 16.10
C MET A 25 -17.38 3.00 15.84
N GLU A 26 -18.52 3.26 15.18
CA GLU A 26 -19.46 2.20 14.76
C GLU A 26 -18.93 1.43 13.55
N GLN A 27 -18.18 2.10 12.66
CA GLN A 27 -17.60 1.53 11.43
C GLN A 27 -16.10 1.83 11.38
N LEU A 28 -15.33 0.95 10.73
CA LEU A 28 -13.93 1.25 10.41
C LEU A 28 -13.85 2.38 9.36
N PRO A 29 -12.85 3.29 9.45
CA PRO A 29 -12.83 4.53 8.66
C PRO A 29 -12.30 4.33 7.22
N GLY A 30 -12.82 3.36 6.46
CA GLY A 30 -12.34 3.00 5.14
C GLY A 30 -12.35 4.16 4.14
N LEU A 31 -13.54 4.66 3.80
CA LEU A 31 -13.68 5.77 2.86
C LEU A 31 -12.94 7.03 3.35
N ALA A 32 -13.00 7.33 4.64
CA ALA A 32 -12.32 8.50 5.20
C ALA A 32 -10.79 8.38 5.07
N SER A 33 -10.23 7.19 5.34
CA SER A 33 -8.80 6.91 5.17
C SER A 33 -8.38 7.07 3.71
N GLN A 34 -9.11 6.46 2.76
CA GLN A 34 -8.81 6.56 1.34
C GLN A 34 -8.81 8.00 0.83
N LEU A 35 -9.75 8.84 1.31
CA LEU A 35 -9.81 10.25 0.95
C LEU A 35 -8.63 11.05 1.52
N LEU A 36 -8.22 10.77 2.75
CA LEU A 36 -7.03 11.40 3.36
C LEU A 36 -5.75 11.00 2.63
N ILE A 37 -5.59 9.72 2.29
CA ILE A 37 -4.46 9.23 1.53
C ILE A 37 -4.40 9.90 0.15
N ARG A 38 -5.53 9.98 -0.55
CA ARG A 38 -5.66 10.72 -1.82
C ARG A 38 -5.22 12.18 -1.67
N ASP A 39 -5.54 12.82 -0.55
CA ASP A 39 -5.19 14.20 -0.28
C ASP A 39 -3.71 14.38 0.16
N GLY A 40 -2.91 13.30 0.15
CA GLY A 40 -1.46 13.33 0.35
C GLY A 40 -0.98 12.90 1.73
N TYR A 41 -1.85 12.46 2.63
CA TYR A 41 -1.40 11.86 3.88
C TYR A 41 -0.74 10.51 3.64
N GLY A 42 0.35 10.23 4.36
CA GLY A 42 0.92 8.89 4.41
C GLY A 42 0.04 7.96 5.26
N PHE A 43 -0.01 6.69 4.88
CA PHE A 43 -0.77 5.68 5.60
C PHE A 43 -0.01 4.36 5.68
N GLY A 44 -0.13 3.68 6.82
CA GLY A 44 0.24 2.30 7.04
C GLY A 44 -0.78 1.69 7.99
N ALA A 45 -1.27 0.49 7.68
CA ALA A 45 -2.26 -0.17 8.50
C ALA A 45 -1.67 -0.72 9.81
N GLU A 46 -2.53 -1.06 10.76
CA GLU A 46 -2.24 -1.93 11.92
C GLU A 46 -1.08 -1.44 12.81
N GLY A 47 -0.94 -0.11 12.93
CA GLY A 47 0.13 0.50 13.71
C GLY A 47 1.46 0.62 12.98
N ASP A 48 1.54 0.28 11.70
CA ASP A 48 2.78 0.36 10.90
C ASP A 48 3.12 1.80 10.52
N TRP A 49 3.67 2.51 11.50
CA TRP A 49 4.11 3.88 11.34
C TRP A 49 5.27 4.03 10.34
N LYS A 50 6.07 2.98 10.10
CA LYS A 50 7.19 3.01 9.15
C LYS A 50 6.66 3.11 7.73
N THR A 51 5.69 2.26 7.38
CA THR A 51 5.02 2.33 6.08
C THR A 51 4.21 3.62 5.94
N ALA A 52 3.58 4.12 7.02
CA ALA A 52 2.92 5.42 6.99
C ALA A 52 3.89 6.56 6.68
N ALA A 53 5.08 6.56 7.29
CA ALA A 53 6.14 7.54 7.03
C ALA A 53 6.68 7.41 5.59
N LEU A 54 6.96 6.18 5.13
CA LEU A 54 7.39 5.91 3.76
C LEU A 54 6.33 6.42 2.75
N GLY A 55 5.06 6.13 2.99
CA GLY A 55 3.95 6.57 2.16
C GLY A 55 3.92 8.10 2.02
N ARG A 56 4.11 8.84 3.12
CA ARG A 56 4.18 10.30 3.07
C ARG A 56 5.36 10.79 2.23
N VAL A 57 6.54 10.21 2.42
CA VAL A 57 7.73 10.57 1.64
C VAL A 57 7.49 10.31 0.15
N MET A 58 7.03 9.13 -0.21
CA MET A 58 6.78 8.78 -1.61
C MET A 58 5.70 9.66 -2.25
N LYS A 59 4.67 10.06 -1.49
CA LYS A 59 3.67 11.04 -1.96
C LYS A 59 4.25 12.44 -2.21
N ILE A 60 5.17 12.90 -1.39
CA ILE A 60 5.89 14.16 -1.63
C ILE A 60 6.73 14.05 -2.91
N MET A 61 7.53 12.99 -3.03
CA MET A 61 8.43 12.78 -4.16
C MET A 61 7.66 12.61 -5.48
N SER A 62 6.52 11.91 -5.47
CA SER A 62 5.65 11.70 -6.63
C SER A 62 4.71 12.89 -6.94
N HIS A 63 4.79 13.98 -6.19
CA HIS A 63 3.81 15.06 -6.24
C HIS A 63 2.37 14.56 -6.05
N ASN A 64 2.18 13.62 -5.13
CA ASN A 64 0.90 12.98 -4.81
C ASN A 64 0.25 12.21 -5.99
N LYS A 65 1.07 11.67 -6.89
CA LYS A 65 0.60 10.91 -8.06
C LYS A 65 0.80 9.42 -7.84
N GLN A 66 -0.21 8.63 -8.21
CA GLN A 66 -0.20 7.18 -8.41
C GLN A 66 0.74 6.40 -7.47
N THR A 67 0.58 6.63 -6.17
CA THR A 67 1.36 5.97 -5.12
C THR A 67 0.40 5.50 -4.03
N ALA A 68 0.36 4.21 -3.75
CA ALA A 68 -0.61 3.60 -2.85
C ALA A 68 0.04 2.63 -1.86
N PHE A 69 -0.47 2.64 -0.64
CA PHE A 69 -0.25 1.58 0.33
C PHE A 69 -0.86 0.26 -0.17
N MET A 70 -0.14 -0.84 0.00
CA MET A 70 -0.55 -2.19 -0.35
C MET A 70 -0.18 -3.19 0.74
N GLU A 71 -0.93 -4.26 0.77
CA GLU A 71 -0.58 -5.51 1.42
C GLU A 71 -0.59 -6.62 0.37
N ASP A 72 0.41 -7.50 0.38
CA ASP A 72 0.46 -8.67 -0.49
C ASP A 72 -0.47 -9.78 0.04
N TYR A 73 -1.73 -9.76 -0.39
CA TYR A 73 -2.76 -10.67 0.07
C TYR A 73 -2.50 -12.12 -0.31
N THR A 74 -2.00 -12.35 -1.52
CA THR A 74 -1.76 -13.71 -2.00
C THR A 74 -0.85 -13.74 -3.21
N LEU A 75 -0.19 -14.88 -3.39
CA LEU A 75 0.67 -15.19 -4.52
C LEU A 75 -0.02 -16.22 -5.41
N ASP A 76 -0.24 -15.90 -6.68
CA ASP A 76 -0.65 -16.89 -7.68
C ASP A 76 0.61 -17.54 -8.28
N LEU A 77 0.82 -18.80 -7.96
CA LEU A 77 1.99 -19.56 -8.41
C LEU A 77 1.69 -20.44 -9.63
N ARG A 78 0.49 -20.36 -10.22
CA ARG A 78 0.12 -21.12 -11.40
C ARG A 78 0.97 -20.68 -12.59
N HIS A 79 1.50 -21.67 -13.33
CA HIS A 79 2.36 -21.38 -14.48
C HIS A 79 1.62 -20.53 -15.54
N GLY A 80 2.23 -19.42 -15.94
CA GLY A 80 1.67 -18.46 -16.87
C GLY A 80 0.70 -17.43 -16.27
N HIS A 81 0.43 -17.52 -14.95
CA HIS A 81 -0.43 -16.60 -14.21
C HIS A 81 0.26 -16.04 -12.96
N GLU A 82 1.58 -16.18 -12.89
CA GLU A 82 2.35 -15.81 -11.71
C GLU A 82 2.21 -14.31 -11.40
N ALA A 83 1.57 -14.01 -10.27
CA ALA A 83 1.33 -12.63 -9.83
C ALA A 83 1.17 -12.53 -8.31
N ILE A 84 1.37 -11.33 -7.79
CA ILE A 84 0.99 -10.93 -6.45
C ILE A 84 -0.35 -10.18 -6.56
N LEU A 85 -1.32 -10.57 -5.75
CA LEU A 85 -2.52 -9.79 -5.54
C LEU A 85 -2.30 -8.88 -4.33
N GLY A 86 -2.14 -7.60 -4.58
CA GLY A 86 -2.07 -6.59 -3.55
C GLY A 86 -3.38 -5.86 -3.35
N SER A 87 -3.66 -5.56 -2.10
CA SER A 87 -4.86 -4.85 -1.68
C SER A 87 -4.65 -4.29 -0.27
N HIS A 88 -5.65 -3.75 0.31
CA HIS A 88 -5.95 -3.69 1.74
C HIS A 88 -7.46 -3.58 1.91
N MET A 89 -7.96 -3.96 3.08
CA MET A 89 -9.40 -4.08 3.31
C MET A 89 -10.16 -2.79 3.02
N LEU A 90 -9.57 -1.62 3.30
CA LEU A 90 -10.26 -0.34 3.28
C LEU A 90 -9.41 0.84 2.73
N GLU A 91 -8.08 0.74 2.61
CA GLU A 91 -7.24 1.95 2.63
C GLU A 91 -6.33 2.13 1.40
N VAL A 92 -6.61 1.45 0.30
CA VAL A 92 -5.83 1.65 -0.95
C VAL A 92 -6.17 3.01 -1.58
N ASP A 93 -5.14 3.75 -1.97
CA ASP A 93 -5.28 5.08 -2.56
C ASP A 93 -5.95 5.05 -3.94
N PRO A 94 -7.06 5.77 -4.15
CA PRO A 94 -7.73 5.83 -5.44
C PRO A 94 -6.93 6.53 -6.55
N SER A 95 -5.77 7.13 -6.26
CA SER A 95 -4.91 7.73 -7.29
C SER A 95 -4.32 6.72 -8.27
N ILE A 96 -4.28 5.43 -7.91
CA ILE A 96 -3.82 4.35 -8.81
C ILE A 96 -4.95 3.72 -9.62
N ALA A 97 -6.20 4.12 -9.42
CA ALA A 97 -7.36 3.52 -10.08
C ALA A 97 -7.27 3.63 -11.61
N SER A 98 -7.58 2.53 -12.32
CA SER A 98 -7.65 2.51 -13.79
C SER A 98 -8.96 3.08 -14.33
N ASP A 99 -9.98 3.12 -13.50
CA ASP A 99 -11.32 3.60 -13.80
C ASP A 99 -11.90 4.37 -12.62
N LYS A 100 -13.12 4.89 -12.75
CA LYS A 100 -13.77 5.66 -11.70
C LYS A 100 -14.07 4.77 -10.48
N PRO A 101 -13.47 5.03 -9.30
CA PRO A 101 -13.77 4.29 -8.09
C PRO A 101 -15.25 4.37 -7.71
N ARG A 102 -15.82 3.25 -7.24
CA ARG A 102 -17.19 3.17 -6.75
C ARG A 102 -17.20 3.16 -5.22
N VAL A 103 -18.12 3.91 -4.61
CA VAL A 103 -18.39 3.81 -3.17
C VAL A 103 -19.30 2.60 -2.96
N GLU A 104 -18.83 1.66 -2.18
CA GLU A 104 -19.59 0.44 -1.86
C GLU A 104 -19.55 0.18 -0.34
N VAL A 105 -20.58 -0.51 0.17
CA VAL A 105 -20.67 -0.96 1.56
C VAL A 105 -20.75 -2.47 1.54
N HIS A 106 -19.83 -3.12 2.22
CA HIS A 106 -19.76 -4.59 2.29
C HIS A 106 -19.42 -5.04 3.71
N PRO A 107 -19.89 -6.23 4.11
CA PRO A 107 -19.50 -6.85 5.36
C PRO A 107 -17.98 -6.91 5.52
N LEU A 108 -17.54 -6.74 6.75
CA LEU A 108 -16.16 -6.91 7.15
C LEU A 108 -16.13 -7.50 8.57
N ASP A 109 -15.86 -8.79 8.66
CA ASP A 109 -15.90 -9.56 9.91
C ASP A 109 -14.66 -9.32 10.80
N ILE A 110 -14.12 -8.10 10.77
CA ILE A 110 -12.93 -7.70 11.55
C ILE A 110 -13.33 -6.56 12.50
N GLY A 111 -12.90 -6.68 13.75
CA GLY A 111 -13.11 -5.66 14.77
C GLY A 111 -14.54 -5.58 15.31
N GLY A 112 -15.45 -6.46 14.89
CA GLY A 112 -16.84 -6.55 15.41
C GLY A 112 -17.64 -5.27 15.24
N ARG A 113 -17.49 -4.59 14.09
CA ARG A 113 -18.13 -3.29 13.76
C ARG A 113 -19.11 -3.44 12.62
N ASP A 114 -19.92 -2.40 12.40
CA ASP A 114 -20.84 -2.33 11.27
C ASP A 114 -20.09 -2.25 9.93
N ASP A 115 -20.78 -2.60 8.85
CA ASP A 115 -20.24 -2.66 7.49
C ASP A 115 -19.68 -1.31 7.03
N PRO A 116 -18.38 -1.22 6.73
CA PRO A 116 -17.76 0.05 6.37
C PRO A 116 -17.95 0.41 4.90
N ALA A 117 -18.13 1.69 4.63
CA ALA A 117 -18.03 2.23 3.28
C ALA A 117 -16.58 2.30 2.82
N ARG A 118 -16.33 1.95 1.55
CA ARG A 118 -15.02 1.97 0.92
C ARG A 118 -15.10 2.29 -0.57
N LEU A 119 -14.00 2.77 -1.14
CA LEU A 119 -13.84 2.86 -2.58
C LEU A 119 -13.35 1.51 -3.12
N VAL A 120 -14.10 0.98 -4.08
CA VAL A 120 -13.76 -0.26 -4.79
C VAL A 120 -13.34 0.09 -6.21
N PHE A 121 -12.20 -0.41 -6.64
CA PHE A 121 -11.64 -0.20 -7.98
C PHE A 121 -10.53 -1.23 -8.26
N THR A 122 -10.13 -1.31 -9.53
CA THR A 122 -8.93 -2.00 -9.97
C THR A 122 -7.85 -0.97 -10.29
N GLY A 123 -6.61 -1.24 -9.92
CA GLY A 123 -5.50 -0.35 -10.20
C GLY A 123 -5.08 -0.33 -11.67
N SER A 124 -4.21 0.59 -12.00
CA SER A 124 -3.69 0.82 -13.35
C SER A 124 -2.72 -0.28 -13.79
N GLU A 125 -2.48 -0.36 -15.10
CA GLU A 125 -1.46 -1.24 -15.69
C GLU A 125 -0.20 -0.43 -16.02
N GLY A 126 0.94 -1.09 -16.02
CA GLY A 126 2.21 -0.52 -16.44
C GLY A 126 3.37 -0.83 -15.51
N GLU A 127 4.50 -0.20 -15.80
CA GLU A 127 5.68 -0.32 -14.95
C GLU A 127 5.48 0.43 -13.63
N ALA A 128 5.92 -0.19 -12.55
CA ALA A 128 5.86 0.39 -11.22
C ALA A 128 7.05 -0.11 -10.38
N ILE A 129 7.17 0.46 -9.19
CA ILE A 129 8.06 -0.05 -8.14
C ILE A 129 7.25 -0.41 -6.91
N ASP A 130 7.67 -1.44 -6.21
CA ASP A 130 7.14 -1.82 -4.92
C ASP A 130 8.24 -1.66 -3.86
N VAL A 131 7.93 -0.98 -2.76
CA VAL A 131 8.92 -0.51 -1.78
C VAL A 131 8.41 -0.78 -0.37
N THR A 132 9.27 -1.29 0.50
CA THR A 132 9.02 -1.37 1.94
C THR A 132 10.20 -0.87 2.76
N VAL A 133 9.95 -0.54 4.02
CA VAL A 133 10.99 -0.23 5.00
C VAL A 133 10.82 -1.14 6.21
N ALA A 134 11.86 -1.88 6.51
CA ALA A 134 11.92 -2.77 7.65
C ALA A 134 12.97 -2.31 8.67
N ASP A 135 12.74 -2.59 9.96
CA ASP A 135 13.70 -2.32 11.03
C ASP A 135 14.58 -3.55 11.29
N PHE A 136 15.85 -3.25 11.36
CA PHE A 136 16.87 -4.21 11.73
C PHE A 136 17.67 -3.68 12.92
N ARG A 137 18.46 -4.57 13.53
CA ARG A 137 19.27 -4.21 14.70
C ARG A 137 20.10 -2.94 14.50
N ASP A 138 20.60 -2.72 13.29
CA ASP A 138 21.53 -1.63 12.95
C ASP A 138 20.84 -0.45 12.24
N GLY A 139 19.51 -0.38 12.27
CA GLY A 139 18.73 0.70 11.68
C GLY A 139 17.70 0.23 10.65
N PHE A 140 17.18 1.16 9.87
CA PHE A 140 16.19 0.86 8.84
C PHE A 140 16.84 0.39 7.54
N LYS A 141 16.16 -0.54 6.88
CA LYS A 141 16.52 -1.00 5.54
C LYS A 141 15.36 -0.72 4.59
N MET A 142 15.65 -0.09 3.47
CA MET A 142 14.72 0.01 2.35
C MET A 142 14.91 -1.17 1.41
N ILE A 143 13.82 -1.82 1.05
CA ILE A 143 13.78 -2.95 0.13
C ILE A 143 12.84 -2.58 -1.01
N SER A 144 13.28 -2.81 -2.24
CA SER A 144 12.49 -2.48 -3.43
C SER A 144 12.80 -3.42 -4.58
N TYR A 145 11.83 -3.57 -5.47
CA TYR A 145 11.99 -4.14 -6.80
C TYR A 145 11.08 -3.45 -7.82
N ALA A 146 11.51 -3.50 -9.07
CA ALA A 146 10.66 -3.10 -10.19
C ALA A 146 9.63 -4.19 -10.49
N VAL A 147 8.41 -3.77 -10.81
CA VAL A 147 7.28 -4.66 -11.11
C VAL A 147 6.56 -4.26 -12.39
N ASP A 148 5.90 -5.22 -12.99
CA ASP A 148 4.89 -5.00 -14.02
C ASP A 148 3.50 -5.15 -13.37
N ALA A 149 2.76 -4.06 -13.31
CA ALA A 149 1.41 -4.02 -12.77
C ALA A 149 0.40 -4.39 -13.85
N ASN A 150 -0.52 -5.27 -13.53
CA ASN A 150 -1.50 -5.85 -14.45
C ASN A 150 -2.91 -5.77 -13.87
N LYS A 151 -3.91 -5.89 -14.75
CA LYS A 151 -5.30 -6.08 -14.33
C LYS A 151 -5.59 -7.55 -14.04
N PRO A 152 -6.52 -7.85 -13.11
CA PRO A 152 -7.04 -9.20 -12.95
C PRO A 152 -7.66 -9.71 -14.24
N GLU A 153 -7.36 -10.96 -14.62
CA GLU A 153 -7.96 -11.62 -15.80
C GLU A 153 -9.44 -11.92 -15.61
N ALA A 154 -9.89 -12.02 -14.36
CA ALA A 154 -11.27 -12.34 -14.00
C ALA A 154 -11.77 -11.43 -12.88
N GLU A 155 -13.09 -11.25 -12.82
CA GLU A 155 -13.73 -10.58 -11.70
C GLU A 155 -13.48 -11.34 -10.39
N THR A 156 -13.36 -10.60 -9.30
CA THR A 156 -13.16 -11.12 -7.94
C THR A 156 -14.36 -10.76 -7.06
N PRO A 157 -15.55 -11.34 -7.29
CA PRO A 157 -16.79 -10.93 -6.63
C PRO A 157 -16.77 -11.12 -5.11
N ASN A 158 -15.94 -12.04 -4.62
CA ASN A 158 -15.78 -12.30 -3.18
C ASN A 158 -14.69 -11.42 -2.53
N LEU A 159 -14.09 -10.49 -3.29
CA LEU A 159 -13.09 -9.55 -2.79
C LEU A 159 -13.50 -8.12 -3.18
N PRO A 160 -14.52 -7.54 -2.53
CA PRO A 160 -15.06 -6.21 -2.84
C PRO A 160 -14.21 -5.10 -2.21
N VAL A 161 -12.94 -5.02 -2.63
CA VAL A 161 -11.95 -4.04 -2.17
C VAL A 161 -11.20 -3.46 -3.36
N ALA A 162 -10.51 -2.36 -3.15
CA ALA A 162 -9.53 -1.86 -4.11
C ALA A 162 -8.35 -2.82 -4.20
N LYS A 163 -7.90 -3.13 -5.41
CA LYS A 163 -6.88 -4.16 -5.65
C LYS A 163 -5.98 -3.85 -6.84
N GLN A 164 -4.79 -4.41 -6.80
CA GLN A 164 -3.80 -4.37 -7.86
C GLN A 164 -3.12 -5.73 -8.01
N LEU A 165 -2.91 -6.18 -9.24
CA LEU A 165 -2.01 -7.29 -9.53
C LEU A 165 -0.66 -6.76 -9.99
N TRP A 166 0.42 -7.39 -9.57
CA TRP A 166 1.74 -7.13 -10.12
C TRP A 166 2.61 -8.37 -10.12
N THR A 167 3.62 -8.35 -10.98
CA THR A 167 4.65 -9.39 -11.05
C THR A 167 6.02 -8.71 -10.97
N PRO A 168 6.90 -9.12 -10.04
CA PRO A 168 8.29 -8.65 -10.05
C PRO A 168 8.96 -8.89 -11.41
N LYS A 169 9.67 -7.90 -11.97
CA LYS A 169 10.32 -8.04 -13.28
C LYS A 169 11.32 -9.21 -13.35
N MET A 170 11.87 -9.61 -12.23
CA MET A 170 12.73 -10.80 -12.11
C MET A 170 11.96 -12.14 -12.05
N GLY A 171 10.62 -12.09 -12.13
CA GLY A 171 9.71 -13.22 -11.97
C GLY A 171 9.28 -13.45 -10.52
N LEU A 172 8.03 -13.92 -10.34
CA LEU A 172 7.38 -14.02 -9.03
C LEU A 172 8.19 -14.86 -8.02
N LYS A 173 8.62 -16.07 -8.40
CA LYS A 173 9.29 -16.98 -7.45
C LYS A 173 10.63 -16.42 -6.97
N LYS A 174 11.43 -15.84 -7.87
CA LYS A 174 12.69 -15.21 -7.52
C LYS A 174 12.44 -13.96 -6.68
N GLY A 175 11.54 -13.08 -7.13
CA GLY A 175 11.19 -11.85 -6.42
C GLY A 175 10.72 -12.10 -5.00
N ALA A 176 9.77 -13.02 -4.80
CA ALA A 176 9.27 -13.38 -3.48
C ALA A 176 10.37 -13.97 -2.58
N LEU A 177 11.23 -14.84 -3.12
CA LEU A 177 12.35 -15.41 -2.35
C LEU A 177 13.34 -14.32 -1.91
N GLU A 178 13.79 -13.48 -2.83
CA GLU A 178 14.74 -12.40 -2.52
C GLU A 178 14.14 -11.36 -1.58
N TRP A 179 12.83 -11.04 -1.74
CA TRP A 179 12.10 -10.15 -0.83
C TRP A 179 12.11 -10.67 0.61
N MET A 180 11.72 -11.92 0.81
CA MET A 180 11.75 -12.56 2.14
C MET A 180 13.17 -12.65 2.71
N GLN A 181 14.17 -13.00 1.91
CA GLN A 181 15.56 -13.06 2.36
C GLN A 181 16.14 -11.69 2.71
N ALA A 182 15.69 -10.63 2.04
CA ALA A 182 16.06 -9.26 2.37
C ALA A 182 15.36 -8.75 3.66
N GLY A 183 14.31 -9.44 4.13
CA GLY A 183 13.50 -9.08 5.28
C GLY A 183 12.33 -8.16 4.92
N GLY A 184 11.85 -8.23 3.68
CA GLY A 184 10.69 -7.47 3.23
C GLY A 184 9.42 -7.85 3.97
N GLY A 185 8.64 -6.85 4.37
CA GLY A 185 7.32 -7.01 5.00
C GLY A 185 6.22 -7.15 3.95
N HIS A 186 5.01 -7.49 4.42
CA HIS A 186 3.83 -7.56 3.56
C HIS A 186 3.16 -6.19 3.36
N HIS A 187 3.44 -5.21 4.21
CA HIS A 187 3.04 -3.82 3.98
C HIS A 187 4.05 -3.13 3.07
N THR A 188 3.57 -2.61 1.96
CA THR A 188 4.40 -1.98 0.94
C THR A 188 3.80 -0.68 0.42
N MET A 189 4.57 0.04 -0.37
CA MET A 189 4.14 1.20 -1.14
C MET A 189 4.40 0.95 -2.62
N LEU A 190 3.33 0.80 -3.39
CA LEU A 190 3.38 0.67 -4.85
C LEU A 190 3.33 2.06 -5.50
N SER A 191 4.23 2.34 -6.45
CA SER A 191 4.24 3.61 -7.18
C SER A 191 4.48 3.43 -8.66
N PHE A 192 3.62 4.04 -9.48
CA PHE A 192 3.77 4.19 -10.93
C PHE A 192 4.51 5.48 -11.31
N SER A 193 4.84 6.32 -10.34
CA SER A 193 5.37 7.67 -10.57
C SER A 193 6.80 7.86 -10.07
N LEU A 194 7.34 6.90 -9.35
CA LEU A 194 8.70 6.92 -8.83
C LEU A 194 9.54 5.82 -9.46
N THR A 195 10.85 6.01 -9.45
CA THR A 195 11.84 5.04 -9.93
C THR A 195 12.65 4.47 -8.77
N GLU A 196 13.25 3.29 -8.98
CA GLU A 196 14.17 2.70 -7.99
C GLU A 196 15.35 3.65 -7.70
N GLU A 197 15.89 4.35 -8.70
CA GLU A 197 16.99 5.33 -8.53
C GLU A 197 16.60 6.45 -7.55
N GLN A 198 15.39 7.02 -7.70
CA GLN A 198 14.91 8.05 -6.77
C GLN A 198 14.78 7.53 -5.34
N MET A 199 14.31 6.29 -5.16
CA MET A 199 14.20 5.68 -3.85
C MET A 199 15.57 5.31 -3.28
N GLU A 200 16.52 4.90 -4.13
CA GLU A 200 17.90 4.66 -3.74
C GLU A 200 18.60 5.93 -3.25
N ASP A 201 18.42 7.03 -3.96
CA ASP A 201 18.92 8.35 -3.57
C ASP A 201 18.35 8.78 -2.22
N TYR A 202 17.02 8.66 -2.05
CA TYR A 202 16.38 8.97 -0.77
C TYR A 202 16.95 8.12 0.37
N ALA A 203 17.05 6.80 0.20
CA ALA A 203 17.61 5.92 1.24
C ALA A 203 19.06 6.30 1.60
N THR A 204 19.85 6.71 0.59
CA THR A 204 21.21 7.22 0.81
C THR A 204 21.22 8.51 1.62
N MET A 205 20.37 9.47 1.26
CA MET A 205 20.26 10.76 1.95
C MET A 205 19.90 10.63 3.43
N VAL A 206 19.05 9.67 3.78
CA VAL A 206 18.60 9.44 5.17
C VAL A 206 19.41 8.38 5.92
N GLY A 207 20.42 7.79 5.29
CA GLY A 207 21.32 6.81 5.93
C GLY A 207 20.71 5.43 6.14
N MET A 208 19.68 5.05 5.37
CA MET A 208 19.12 3.69 5.40
C MET A 208 20.04 2.71 4.68
N THR A 209 20.11 1.49 5.16
CA THR A 209 20.65 0.37 4.35
C THR A 209 19.67 0.02 3.22
N LYS A 210 20.18 -0.61 2.16
CA LYS A 210 19.42 -0.79 0.91
C LYS A 210 19.48 -2.22 0.40
N ALA A 211 18.37 -2.73 -0.13
CA ALA A 211 18.27 -3.95 -0.92
C ALA A 211 17.35 -3.67 -2.12
N PHE A 212 17.93 -3.27 -3.25
CA PHE A 212 17.24 -3.10 -4.53
C PHE A 212 17.43 -4.38 -5.32
N LEU A 213 16.37 -5.18 -5.39
CA LEU A 213 16.35 -6.53 -5.91
C LEU A 213 16.23 -6.51 -7.45
N LYS A 214 17.04 -7.35 -8.16
CA LYS A 214 17.14 -7.33 -9.64
C LYS A 214 17.10 -8.72 -10.24
#